data_094b07939270c7bec3f2c503557fe8c3
#
_entry.id   094b07939270c7bec3f2c503557fe8c3
#
_cell.length_a   1.000
_cell.length_b   1.000
_cell.length_c   1.000
_cell.angle_alpha   90.00
_cell.angle_beta   90.00
_cell.angle_gamma   90.00
#
_symmetry.space_group_name_H-M   'P 1'
#
loop_
_entity.id
_entity.type
_entity.pdbx_description
1 polymer ?
#
loop_
_entity_poly.entity_id
_entity_poly.type
_entity_poly.pdbx_seq_one_letter_code
_entity_poly.pdbx_strand_id
1 'polypeptide(L)'
;MVLDTMKGPEDVKRLSEEERKELAAEIREFLIETTSRTGGHLASNLGVVELTIAMFCALNLPKDKIIWDVGHQSYTHKILSGRKDNFDGLRQYGGLSGFPKRKESPFDAFDTGHSSTSISAGLGMAQGRDLLGEDYSIVSVIGDGALTGGMAYEALNNAGRLKTNFIIVLNDNNMSISENVGGMSRYLNNLRADEGYNLLKKNVAGTLSRIPMIGSDLVGTLLRTKNSIKQLLIPGMWFE
;
A
#
# COMPACT_ATOMS: atom_id res chain seq x y z
N MET A 1 7.29 -1.69 -25.33
CA MET A 1 6.62 -1.23 -24.09
C MET A 1 7.28 -1.92 -22.90
N VAL A 2 7.57 -1.20 -21.86
CA VAL A 2 8.18 -1.75 -20.63
C VAL A 2 7.26 -2.81 -20.00
N LEU A 3 5.95 -2.56 -19.99
CA LEU A 3 4.94 -3.50 -19.49
C LEU A 3 4.98 -4.88 -20.13
N ASP A 4 5.35 -4.99 -21.41
CA ASP A 4 5.41 -6.27 -22.12
C ASP A 4 6.60 -7.13 -21.68
N THR A 5 7.61 -6.53 -21.08
CA THR A 5 8.78 -7.23 -20.57
C THR A 5 8.56 -7.77 -19.14
N MET A 6 7.49 -7.36 -18.46
CA MET A 6 7.18 -7.74 -17.08
C MET A 6 6.62 -9.16 -17.01
N LYS A 7 7.35 -10.07 -16.39
CA LYS A 7 6.94 -11.46 -16.14
C LYS A 7 6.81 -11.77 -14.64
N GLY A 8 7.36 -10.93 -13.79
CA GLY A 8 7.30 -11.12 -12.35
C GLY A 8 7.94 -9.99 -11.55
N PRO A 9 7.89 -10.07 -10.22
CA PRO A 9 8.35 -9.00 -9.33
C PRO A 9 9.82 -8.60 -9.52
N GLU A 10 10.69 -9.53 -9.87
CA GLU A 10 12.13 -9.26 -10.03
C GLU A 10 12.44 -8.36 -11.24
N ASP A 11 11.57 -8.35 -12.24
CA ASP A 11 11.75 -7.47 -13.40
C ASP A 11 11.56 -6.01 -13.03
N VAL A 12 10.62 -5.73 -12.12
CA VAL A 12 10.34 -4.37 -11.62
C VAL A 12 11.55 -3.77 -10.90
N LYS A 13 12.30 -4.59 -10.16
CA LYS A 13 13.50 -4.15 -9.41
C LYS A 13 14.63 -3.69 -10.32
N ARG A 14 14.69 -4.24 -11.54
CA ARG A 14 15.77 -3.95 -12.52
C ARG A 14 15.56 -2.67 -13.30
N LEU A 15 14.34 -2.11 -13.25
CA LEU A 15 13.99 -0.91 -14.01
C LEU A 15 14.66 0.34 -13.44
N SER A 16 15.09 1.22 -14.33
CA SER A 16 15.50 2.59 -14.01
C SER A 16 14.31 3.42 -13.51
N GLU A 17 14.57 4.62 -13.00
CA GLU A 17 13.50 5.52 -12.55
C GLU A 17 12.60 5.94 -13.73
N GLU A 18 13.20 6.20 -14.88
CA GLU A 18 12.50 6.59 -16.10
C GLU A 18 11.59 5.45 -16.59
N GLU A 19 12.11 4.22 -16.64
CA GLU A 19 11.33 3.04 -17.03
C GLU A 19 10.19 2.75 -16.07
N ARG A 20 10.34 3.02 -14.76
CA ARG A 20 9.25 2.90 -13.79
C ARG A 20 8.12 3.91 -14.03
N LYS A 21 8.47 5.13 -14.44
CA LYS A 21 7.49 6.15 -14.82
C LYS A 21 6.73 5.76 -16.08
N GLU A 22 7.45 5.24 -17.08
CA GLU A 22 6.86 4.70 -18.31
C GLU A 22 5.95 3.51 -18.00
N LEU A 23 6.41 2.54 -17.19
CA LEU A 23 5.62 1.40 -16.73
C LEU A 23 4.33 1.84 -16.03
N ALA A 24 4.38 2.88 -15.19
CA ALA A 24 3.20 3.40 -14.52
C ALA A 24 2.17 3.97 -15.51
N ALA A 25 2.61 4.66 -16.55
CA ALA A 25 1.75 5.18 -17.61
C ALA A 25 1.12 4.03 -18.41
N GLU A 26 1.93 3.07 -18.85
CA GLU A 26 1.47 1.90 -19.61
C GLU A 26 0.47 1.02 -18.82
N ILE A 27 0.70 0.82 -17.51
CA ILE A 27 -0.25 0.12 -16.64
C ILE A 27 -1.60 0.86 -16.58
N ARG A 28 -1.60 2.19 -16.51
CA ARG A 28 -2.85 2.97 -16.51
C ARG A 28 -3.63 2.80 -17.79
N GLU A 29 -2.97 2.91 -18.93
CA GLU A 29 -3.61 2.70 -20.24
C GLU A 29 -4.19 1.29 -20.34
N PHE A 30 -3.42 0.28 -19.98
CA PHE A 30 -3.85 -1.11 -19.97
C PHE A 30 -5.07 -1.34 -19.05
N LEU A 31 -5.07 -0.76 -17.85
CA LEU A 31 -6.20 -0.86 -16.92
C LEU A 31 -7.46 -0.18 -17.46
N ILE A 32 -7.34 1.00 -18.06
CA ILE A 32 -8.47 1.72 -18.66
C ILE A 32 -9.06 0.88 -19.81
N GLU A 33 -8.24 0.40 -20.71
CA GLU A 33 -8.67 -0.41 -21.83
C GLU A 33 -9.34 -1.71 -21.37
N THR A 34 -8.70 -2.46 -20.48
CA THR A 34 -9.19 -3.75 -20.00
C THR A 34 -10.50 -3.59 -19.24
N THR A 35 -10.57 -2.66 -18.28
CA THR A 35 -11.78 -2.48 -17.46
C THR A 35 -12.95 -1.92 -18.26
N SER A 36 -12.71 -1.22 -19.37
CA SER A 36 -13.77 -0.79 -20.28
C SER A 36 -14.51 -1.98 -20.91
N ARG A 37 -13.81 -3.12 -21.07
CA ARG A 37 -14.38 -4.36 -21.64
C ARG A 37 -14.91 -5.31 -20.58
N THR A 38 -14.14 -5.52 -19.50
CA THR A 38 -14.45 -6.53 -18.48
C THR A 38 -15.26 -6.00 -17.30
N GLY A 39 -15.32 -4.69 -17.15
CA GLY A 39 -15.76 -4.04 -15.91
C GLY A 39 -14.71 -4.17 -14.80
N GLY A 40 -14.92 -3.47 -13.71
CA GLY A 40 -14.00 -3.51 -12.56
C GLY A 40 -13.90 -2.20 -11.78
N HIS A 41 -12.99 -2.16 -10.82
CA HIS A 41 -12.76 -1.00 -9.96
C HIS A 41 -11.65 -0.12 -10.54
N LEU A 42 -11.96 0.73 -11.54
CA LEU A 42 -10.93 1.49 -12.24
C LEU A 42 -10.25 2.54 -11.34
N ALA A 43 -11.01 3.45 -10.74
CA ALA A 43 -10.46 4.59 -10.00
C ALA A 43 -9.52 4.18 -8.85
N SER A 44 -9.92 3.18 -8.07
CA SER A 44 -9.11 2.67 -6.95
C SER A 44 -7.80 2.01 -7.42
N ASN A 45 -7.79 1.41 -8.60
CA ASN A 45 -6.57 0.83 -9.16
C ASN A 45 -5.63 1.90 -9.74
N LEU A 46 -6.16 2.91 -10.43
CA LEU A 46 -5.34 4.02 -10.94
C LEU A 46 -4.63 4.79 -9.81
N GLY A 47 -5.25 4.89 -8.64
CA GLY A 47 -4.71 5.60 -7.48
C GLY A 47 -3.55 4.90 -6.77
N VAL A 48 -3.27 3.62 -7.07
CA VAL A 48 -2.24 2.84 -6.37
C VAL A 48 -1.14 2.28 -7.31
N VAL A 49 -1.07 2.75 -8.54
CA VAL A 49 -0.09 2.22 -9.51
C VAL A 49 1.33 2.44 -9.02
N GLU A 50 1.72 3.67 -8.71
CA GLU A 50 3.07 3.99 -8.23
C GLU A 50 3.36 3.37 -6.87
N LEU A 51 2.37 3.35 -5.96
CA LEU A 51 2.50 2.68 -4.67
C LEU A 51 2.83 1.20 -4.86
N THR A 52 2.13 0.53 -5.78
CA THR A 52 2.35 -0.90 -6.05
C THR A 52 3.74 -1.13 -6.65
N ILE A 53 4.16 -0.33 -7.64
CA ILE A 53 5.50 -0.40 -8.23
C ILE A 53 6.56 -0.20 -7.13
N ALA A 54 6.41 0.81 -6.28
CA ALA A 54 7.34 1.07 -5.19
C ALA A 54 7.44 -0.09 -4.19
N MET A 55 6.32 -0.72 -3.82
CA MET A 55 6.33 -1.91 -2.96
C MET A 55 7.02 -3.09 -3.64
N PHE A 56 6.83 -3.32 -4.94
CA PHE A 56 7.51 -4.37 -5.69
C PHE A 56 9.02 -4.13 -5.80
N CYS A 57 9.45 -2.87 -5.84
CA CYS A 57 10.88 -2.53 -5.77
C CYS A 57 11.49 -2.79 -4.38
N ALA A 58 10.72 -2.51 -3.31
CA ALA A 58 11.24 -2.54 -1.94
C ALA A 58 11.17 -3.94 -1.29
N LEU A 59 10.23 -4.78 -1.72
CA LEU A 59 9.93 -6.06 -1.08
C LEU A 59 10.47 -7.25 -1.88
N ASN A 60 10.80 -8.33 -1.17
CA ASN A 60 11.23 -9.61 -1.74
C ASN A 60 10.05 -10.58 -1.81
N LEU A 61 9.16 -10.38 -2.78
CA LEU A 61 8.00 -11.24 -2.98
C LEU A 61 8.38 -12.59 -3.60
N PRO A 62 7.76 -13.70 -3.22
CA PRO A 62 6.66 -13.85 -2.27
C PRO A 62 7.09 -14.07 -0.80
N LYS A 63 8.39 -13.95 -0.45
CA LYS A 63 8.85 -14.07 0.94
C LYS A 63 8.17 -13.01 1.79
N ASP A 64 8.33 -11.74 1.45
CA ASP A 64 7.58 -10.63 2.04
C ASP A 64 6.11 -10.70 1.63
N LYS A 65 5.23 -10.11 2.42
CA LYS A 65 3.77 -10.22 2.23
C LYS A 65 3.15 -8.85 2.03
N ILE A 66 2.32 -8.73 0.98
CA ILE A 66 1.43 -7.58 0.79
C ILE A 66 -0.01 -8.08 0.99
N ILE A 67 -0.75 -7.42 1.87
CA ILE A 67 -2.16 -7.70 2.14
C ILE A 67 -2.96 -6.47 1.75
N TRP A 68 -3.75 -6.60 0.69
CA TRP A 68 -4.63 -5.55 0.20
C TRP A 68 -5.94 -5.59 0.97
N ASP A 69 -6.30 -4.51 1.65
CA ASP A 69 -7.62 -4.41 2.28
C ASP A 69 -8.70 -4.36 1.21
N VAL A 70 -9.79 -5.08 1.41
CA VAL A 70 -10.79 -5.34 0.37
C VAL A 70 -10.20 -6.04 -0.85
N GLY A 71 -9.11 -5.52 -1.42
CA GLY A 71 -8.39 -6.08 -2.55
C GLY A 71 -8.91 -5.65 -3.93
N HIS A 72 -9.89 -4.76 -3.98
CA HIS A 72 -10.45 -4.23 -5.22
C HIS A 72 -9.45 -3.36 -6.00
N GLN A 73 -8.38 -2.87 -5.35
CA GLN A 73 -7.28 -2.07 -5.90
C GLN A 73 -6.02 -2.90 -6.24
N SER A 74 -6.13 -4.23 -6.35
CA SER A 74 -4.98 -5.12 -6.53
C SER A 74 -4.63 -5.46 -7.98
N TYR A 75 -5.18 -4.76 -8.98
CA TYR A 75 -4.96 -5.13 -10.38
C TYR A 75 -3.50 -4.91 -10.80
N THR A 76 -2.89 -3.79 -10.43
CA THR A 76 -1.45 -3.56 -10.67
C THR A 76 -0.59 -4.66 -10.01
N HIS A 77 -0.93 -5.09 -8.80
CA HIS A 77 -0.26 -6.21 -8.14
C HIS A 77 -0.37 -7.50 -8.97
N LYS A 78 -1.54 -7.80 -9.53
CA LYS A 78 -1.74 -8.97 -10.40
C LYS A 78 -0.92 -8.86 -11.69
N ILE A 79 -0.90 -7.69 -12.32
CA ILE A 79 -0.09 -7.42 -13.52
C ILE A 79 1.39 -7.68 -13.23
N LEU A 80 1.95 -7.05 -12.21
CA LEU A 80 3.37 -7.13 -11.86
C LEU A 80 3.78 -8.50 -11.29
N SER A 81 2.83 -9.32 -10.88
CA SER A 81 3.06 -10.71 -10.48
C SER A 81 2.86 -11.73 -11.62
N GLY A 82 2.92 -11.28 -12.89
CA GLY A 82 2.95 -12.15 -14.08
C GLY A 82 1.60 -12.61 -14.59
N ARG A 83 0.50 -11.95 -14.21
CA ARG A 83 -0.87 -12.35 -14.61
C ARG A 83 -1.49 -11.42 -15.68
N LYS A 84 -0.70 -10.51 -16.29
CA LYS A 84 -1.16 -9.55 -17.29
C LYS A 84 -1.99 -10.22 -18.40
N ASP A 85 -1.48 -11.30 -18.95
CA ASP A 85 -2.08 -11.99 -20.11
C ASP A 85 -3.45 -12.63 -19.79
N ASN A 86 -3.81 -12.74 -18.52
CA ASN A 86 -5.08 -13.33 -18.10
C ASN A 86 -6.17 -12.27 -17.87
N PHE A 87 -5.89 -11.00 -18.13
CA PHE A 87 -6.80 -9.89 -17.80
C PHE A 87 -8.05 -9.82 -18.71
N ASP A 88 -8.03 -10.43 -19.89
CA ASP A 88 -9.24 -10.57 -20.71
C ASP A 88 -10.34 -11.38 -19.99
N GLY A 89 -9.95 -12.26 -19.06
CA GLY A 89 -10.84 -13.01 -18.18
C GLY A 89 -11.10 -12.36 -16.82
N LEU A 90 -10.68 -11.11 -16.61
CA LEU A 90 -10.85 -10.43 -15.31
C LEU A 90 -12.33 -10.37 -14.92
N ARG A 91 -12.67 -10.89 -13.73
CA ARG A 91 -14.03 -10.97 -13.17
C ARG A 91 -15.00 -11.83 -13.95
N GLN A 92 -14.54 -12.59 -14.93
CA GLN A 92 -15.37 -13.55 -15.66
C GLN A 92 -15.36 -14.91 -14.98
N TYR A 93 -16.38 -15.73 -15.22
CA TYR A 93 -16.45 -17.09 -14.70
C TYR A 93 -15.27 -17.94 -15.19
N GLY A 94 -14.55 -18.55 -14.28
CA GLY A 94 -13.34 -19.31 -14.62
C GLY A 94 -12.11 -18.48 -14.96
N GLY A 95 -12.23 -17.16 -14.99
CA GLY A 95 -11.13 -16.22 -15.23
C GLY A 95 -10.49 -15.68 -13.97
N LEU A 96 -9.74 -14.58 -14.13
CA LEU A 96 -9.00 -13.93 -13.05
C LEU A 96 -9.97 -13.23 -12.08
N SER A 97 -9.82 -13.48 -10.77
CA SER A 97 -10.61 -12.81 -9.74
C SER A 97 -10.34 -11.31 -9.69
N GLY A 98 -11.38 -10.51 -9.42
CA GLY A 98 -11.23 -9.08 -9.12
C GLY A 98 -10.62 -8.76 -7.76
N PHE A 99 -10.24 -9.78 -6.99
CA PHE A 99 -9.64 -9.70 -5.65
C PHE A 99 -8.43 -10.64 -5.56
N PRO A 100 -7.48 -10.41 -4.63
CA PRO A 100 -6.41 -11.36 -4.36
C PRO A 100 -6.96 -12.74 -3.99
N LYS A 101 -6.35 -13.78 -4.55
CA LYS A 101 -6.69 -15.18 -4.29
C LYS A 101 -5.43 -16.04 -4.21
N ARG A 102 -5.17 -16.64 -3.06
CA ARG A 102 -4.00 -17.53 -2.85
C ARG A 102 -3.94 -18.69 -3.83
N LYS A 103 -5.09 -19.15 -4.30
CA LYS A 103 -5.17 -20.20 -5.32
C LYS A 103 -4.74 -19.76 -6.72
N GLU A 104 -4.71 -18.45 -6.99
CA GLU A 104 -4.29 -17.90 -8.29
C GLU A 104 -2.78 -17.67 -8.35
N SER A 105 -2.16 -17.31 -7.23
CA SER A 105 -0.76 -16.91 -7.23
C SER A 105 -0.14 -17.00 -5.83
N PRO A 106 1.13 -17.43 -5.72
CA PRO A 106 1.87 -17.39 -4.45
C PRO A 106 2.14 -15.97 -3.95
N PHE A 107 1.98 -14.96 -4.82
CA PHE A 107 2.14 -13.56 -4.47
C PHE A 107 0.92 -12.98 -3.76
N ASP A 108 -0.24 -13.64 -3.81
CA ASP A 108 -1.44 -13.24 -3.09
C ASP A 108 -1.39 -13.83 -1.66
N ALA A 109 -0.95 -13.04 -0.69
CA ALA A 109 -0.72 -13.51 0.68
C ALA A 109 -2.01 -13.87 1.44
N PHE A 110 -3.14 -13.25 1.09
CA PHE A 110 -4.42 -13.43 1.77
C PHE A 110 -5.61 -13.22 0.82
N ASP A 111 -6.66 -14.02 1.01
CA ASP A 111 -7.92 -13.90 0.26
C ASP A 111 -8.74 -12.79 0.90
N THR A 112 -9.00 -11.70 0.17
CA THR A 112 -9.70 -10.52 0.69
C THR A 112 -11.07 -10.31 0.05
N GLY A 113 -11.89 -9.49 0.69
CA GLY A 113 -13.18 -8.98 0.28
C GLY A 113 -13.55 -7.76 1.11
N HIS A 114 -14.75 -7.20 0.93
CA HIS A 114 -15.21 -5.98 1.62
C HIS A 114 -15.48 -6.24 3.13
N SER A 115 -14.42 -6.40 3.94
CA SER A 115 -14.54 -6.74 5.36
C SER A 115 -13.49 -6.08 6.25
N SER A 116 -12.68 -5.15 5.73
CA SER A 116 -11.66 -4.40 6.49
C SER A 116 -10.69 -5.31 7.28
N THR A 117 -10.21 -6.38 6.64
CA THR A 117 -9.49 -7.48 7.31
C THR A 117 -7.97 -7.40 7.22
N SER A 118 -7.40 -6.49 6.39
CA SER A 118 -5.98 -6.52 6.06
C SER A 118 -5.06 -6.34 7.27
N ILE A 119 -5.41 -5.42 8.16
CA ILE A 119 -4.59 -5.12 9.35
C ILE A 119 -4.63 -6.31 10.30
N SER A 120 -5.80 -6.89 10.54
CA SER A 120 -5.96 -8.06 11.42
C SER A 120 -5.19 -9.27 10.89
N ALA A 121 -5.31 -9.56 9.59
CA ALA A 121 -4.60 -10.67 8.95
C ALA A 121 -3.08 -10.43 8.95
N GLY A 122 -2.63 -9.21 8.63
CA GLY A 122 -1.21 -8.83 8.64
C GLY A 122 -0.60 -8.91 10.03
N LEU A 123 -1.32 -8.47 11.04
CA LEU A 123 -0.89 -8.55 12.43
C LEU A 123 -0.76 -10.02 12.87
N GLY A 124 -1.71 -10.87 12.50
CA GLY A 124 -1.63 -12.30 12.78
C GLY A 124 -0.42 -12.98 12.12
N MET A 125 -0.13 -12.62 10.86
CA MET A 125 1.07 -13.09 10.17
C MET A 125 2.36 -12.56 10.82
N ALA A 126 2.39 -11.30 11.27
CA ALA A 126 3.54 -10.72 11.95
C ALA A 126 3.84 -11.44 13.28
N GLN A 127 2.81 -11.74 14.05
CA GLN A 127 2.97 -12.52 15.28
C GLN A 127 3.42 -13.94 15.00
N GLY A 128 2.85 -14.61 13.98
CA GLY A 128 3.28 -15.94 13.57
C GLY A 128 4.74 -15.96 13.14
N ARG A 129 5.17 -15.01 12.33
CA ARG A 129 6.57 -14.82 11.93
C ARG A 129 7.49 -14.68 13.15
N ASP A 130 7.14 -13.79 14.09
CA ASP A 130 7.96 -13.52 15.28
C ASP A 130 8.06 -14.75 16.18
N LEU A 131 6.97 -15.51 16.35
CA LEU A 131 6.94 -16.76 17.11
C LEU A 131 7.79 -17.87 16.47
N LEU A 132 7.85 -17.91 15.14
CA LEU A 132 8.63 -18.88 14.37
C LEU A 132 10.10 -18.46 14.20
N GLY A 133 10.47 -17.23 14.60
CA GLY A 133 11.81 -16.68 14.40
C GLY A 133 12.13 -16.46 12.92
N GLU A 134 11.12 -16.25 12.09
CA GLU A 134 11.29 -15.96 10.67
C GLU A 134 11.54 -14.47 10.44
N ASP A 135 12.17 -14.14 9.31
CA ASP A 135 12.52 -12.78 8.93
C ASP A 135 11.96 -12.44 7.55
N TYR A 136 10.81 -11.80 7.54
CA TYR A 136 10.18 -11.22 6.34
C TYR A 136 9.29 -10.03 6.69
N SER A 137 9.13 -9.12 5.73
CA SER A 137 8.30 -7.93 5.90
C SER A 137 6.83 -8.23 5.62
N ILE A 138 5.94 -7.55 6.35
CA ILE A 138 4.50 -7.63 6.13
C ILE A 138 3.97 -6.21 5.98
N VAL A 139 3.26 -5.97 4.88
CA VAL A 139 2.66 -4.68 4.54
C VAL A 139 1.16 -4.87 4.33
N SER A 140 0.34 -4.20 5.12
CA SER A 140 -1.10 -4.09 4.89
C SER A 140 -1.42 -2.74 4.25
N VAL A 141 -2.13 -2.76 3.12
CA VAL A 141 -2.57 -1.54 2.43
C VAL A 141 -4.06 -1.40 2.63
N ILE A 142 -4.48 -0.30 3.25
CA ILE A 142 -5.89 -0.02 3.55
C ILE A 142 -6.28 1.36 3.04
N GLY A 143 -7.48 1.47 2.47
CA GLY A 143 -8.06 2.75 2.09
C GLY A 143 -8.78 3.43 3.25
N ASP A 144 -8.96 4.75 3.15
CA ASP A 144 -9.66 5.58 4.15
C ASP A 144 -11.10 5.11 4.40
N GLY A 145 -11.83 4.71 3.35
CA GLY A 145 -13.17 4.15 3.48
C GLY A 145 -13.19 2.83 4.23
N ALA A 146 -12.27 1.91 3.94
CA ALA A 146 -12.16 0.63 4.63
C ALA A 146 -11.69 0.78 6.09
N LEU A 147 -10.92 1.82 6.38
CA LEU A 147 -10.48 2.13 7.75
C LEU A 147 -11.65 2.46 8.69
N THR A 148 -12.84 2.77 8.18
CA THR A 148 -14.04 2.99 9.01
C THR A 148 -14.62 1.69 9.60
N GLY A 149 -14.16 0.53 9.15
CA GLY A 149 -14.62 -0.78 9.64
C GLY A 149 -14.13 -1.10 11.04
N GLY A 150 -15.01 -1.63 11.91
CA GLY A 150 -14.69 -1.94 13.31
C GLY A 150 -13.51 -2.90 13.48
N MET A 151 -13.38 -3.90 12.60
CA MET A 151 -12.26 -4.85 12.63
C MET A 151 -10.90 -4.15 12.41
N ALA A 152 -10.85 -3.13 11.55
CA ALA A 152 -9.63 -2.35 11.36
C ALA A 152 -9.22 -1.62 12.66
N TYR A 153 -10.18 -1.06 13.41
CA TYR A 153 -9.89 -0.41 14.70
C TYR A 153 -9.40 -1.37 15.76
N GLU A 154 -10.03 -2.53 15.89
CA GLU A 154 -9.57 -3.54 16.85
C GLU A 154 -8.15 -4.01 16.52
N ALA A 155 -7.88 -4.23 15.24
CA ALA A 155 -6.55 -4.64 14.80
C ALA A 155 -5.49 -3.54 15.05
N LEU A 156 -5.82 -2.27 14.78
CA LEU A 156 -4.93 -1.13 15.07
C LEU A 156 -4.67 -0.99 16.56
N ASN A 157 -5.70 -1.07 17.39
CA ASN A 157 -5.57 -1.01 18.85
C ASN A 157 -4.67 -2.14 19.38
N ASN A 158 -4.78 -3.33 18.82
CA ASN A 158 -3.92 -4.45 19.17
C ASN A 158 -2.49 -4.29 18.63
N ALA A 159 -2.33 -3.79 17.41
CA ALA A 159 -1.03 -3.53 16.78
C ALA A 159 -0.22 -2.48 17.56
N GLY A 160 -0.88 -1.41 18.06
CA GLY A 160 -0.21 -0.37 18.83
C GLY A 160 0.42 -0.88 20.16
N ARG A 161 -0.07 -1.99 20.69
CA ARG A 161 0.52 -2.65 21.88
C ARG A 161 1.70 -3.56 21.51
N LEU A 162 1.69 -4.13 20.33
CA LEU A 162 2.66 -5.12 19.88
C LEU A 162 3.79 -4.42 19.13
N LYS A 163 5.00 -4.47 19.68
CA LYS A 163 6.21 -3.91 19.04
C LYS A 163 6.76 -4.88 17.99
N THR A 164 5.94 -5.25 17.01
CA THR A 164 6.34 -6.11 15.90
C THR A 164 6.65 -5.28 14.65
N ASN A 165 7.53 -5.78 13.79
CA ASN A 165 7.81 -5.16 12.49
C ASN A 165 6.64 -5.43 11.54
N PHE A 166 5.67 -4.53 11.53
CA PHE A 166 4.48 -4.57 10.70
C PHE A 166 4.21 -3.19 10.12
N ILE A 167 4.04 -3.11 8.82
CA ILE A 167 3.83 -1.85 8.10
C ILE A 167 2.37 -1.74 7.68
N ILE A 168 1.74 -0.63 8.04
CA ILE A 168 0.39 -0.29 7.61
C ILE A 168 0.47 0.94 6.72
N VAL A 169 0.03 0.79 5.48
CA VAL A 169 -0.05 1.88 4.50
C VAL A 169 -1.51 2.33 4.40
N LEU A 170 -1.82 3.51 4.91
CA LEU A 170 -3.09 4.16 4.68
C LEU A 170 -3.04 4.92 3.36
N ASN A 171 -3.78 4.41 2.37
CA ASN A 171 -3.97 5.08 1.09
C ASN A 171 -5.24 5.91 1.14
N ASP A 172 -5.07 7.21 1.30
CA ASP A 172 -6.15 8.15 1.43
C ASP A 172 -6.14 9.13 0.25
N ASN A 173 -7.09 8.97 -0.64
CA ASN A 173 -7.27 9.78 -1.86
C ASN A 173 -8.60 10.57 -1.86
N ASN A 174 -9.28 10.65 -0.72
CA ASN A 174 -10.62 11.25 -0.58
C ASN A 174 -11.70 10.63 -1.50
N MET A 175 -11.47 9.42 -1.98
CA MET A 175 -12.35 8.73 -2.91
C MET A 175 -12.92 7.47 -2.26
N SER A 176 -14.11 7.59 -1.69
CA SER A 176 -14.99 6.46 -1.39
C SER A 176 -16.27 6.55 -2.23
N ILE A 177 -17.09 5.50 -2.22
CA ILE A 177 -18.37 5.45 -2.94
C ILE A 177 -19.33 6.54 -2.42
N SER A 178 -19.22 6.89 -1.14
CA SER A 178 -19.91 8.00 -0.48
C SER A 178 -18.93 8.74 0.42
N GLU A 179 -19.29 9.91 0.91
CA GLU A 179 -18.48 10.63 1.89
C GLU A 179 -18.19 9.75 3.11
N ASN A 180 -16.94 9.75 3.54
CA ASN A 180 -16.53 9.01 4.72
C ASN A 180 -17.20 9.61 5.96
N VAL A 181 -17.88 8.78 6.75
CA VAL A 181 -18.57 9.17 7.96
C VAL A 181 -17.83 8.72 9.22
N GLY A 182 -18.05 9.42 10.33
CA GLY A 182 -17.55 9.03 11.63
C GLY A 182 -16.38 9.88 12.15
N GLY A 183 -16.01 9.62 13.40
CA GLY A 183 -15.00 10.40 14.12
C GLY A 183 -13.60 10.29 13.51
N MET A 184 -13.22 9.13 12.97
CA MET A 184 -11.92 8.91 12.33
C MET A 184 -11.79 9.69 11.02
N SER A 185 -12.82 9.71 10.18
CA SER A 185 -12.81 10.53 8.97
C SER A 185 -12.62 12.00 9.30
N ARG A 186 -13.30 12.50 10.33
CA ARG A 186 -13.13 13.87 10.83
C ARG A 186 -11.71 14.10 11.36
N TYR A 187 -11.16 13.15 12.11
CA TYR A 187 -9.80 13.23 12.64
C TYR A 187 -8.74 13.29 11.52
N LEU A 188 -8.84 12.41 10.51
CA LEU A 188 -7.92 12.40 9.36
C LEU A 188 -8.05 13.71 8.54
N ASN A 189 -9.26 14.21 8.36
CA ASN A 189 -9.47 15.50 7.69
C ASN A 189 -8.86 16.66 8.47
N ASN A 190 -8.97 16.67 9.80
CA ASN A 190 -8.34 17.67 10.65
C ASN A 190 -6.82 17.61 10.59
N LEU A 191 -6.22 16.40 10.59
CA LEU A 191 -4.77 16.21 10.39
C LEU A 191 -4.28 16.79 9.07
N ARG A 192 -5.06 16.65 7.99
CA ARG A 192 -4.71 17.21 6.69
C ARG A 192 -4.84 18.72 6.64
N ALA A 193 -5.83 19.27 7.31
CA ALA A 193 -6.09 20.70 7.38
C ALA A 193 -5.13 21.42 8.33
N ASP A 194 -4.39 20.71 9.19
CA ASP A 194 -3.48 21.29 10.15
C ASP A 194 -2.33 22.03 9.46
N GLU A 195 -2.25 23.34 9.68
CA GLU A 195 -1.23 24.20 9.09
C GLU A 195 0.18 23.83 9.56
N GLY A 196 0.34 23.39 10.81
CA GLY A 196 1.62 22.93 11.36
C GLY A 196 2.13 21.71 10.65
N TYR A 197 1.27 20.73 10.37
CA TYR A 197 1.61 19.54 9.59
C TYR A 197 1.99 19.88 8.15
N ASN A 198 1.24 20.76 7.49
CA ASN A 198 1.51 21.18 6.13
C ASN A 198 2.80 22.02 6.02
N LEU A 199 3.07 22.86 7.00
CA LEU A 199 4.31 23.65 7.07
C LEU A 199 5.52 22.73 7.32
N LEU A 200 5.39 21.75 8.21
CA LEU A 200 6.42 20.75 8.46
C LEU A 200 6.74 19.93 7.20
N LYS A 201 5.72 19.49 6.48
CA LYS A 201 5.87 18.77 5.20
C LYS A 201 6.61 19.60 4.16
N LYS A 202 6.30 20.88 4.03
CA LYS A 202 7.00 21.82 3.13
C LYS A 202 8.46 22.06 3.57
N ASN A 203 8.69 22.23 4.86
CA ASN A 203 10.02 22.50 5.39
C ASN A 203 10.93 21.26 5.28
N VAL A 204 10.42 20.05 5.55
CA VAL A 204 11.16 18.79 5.38
C VAL A 204 11.49 18.56 3.90
N ALA A 205 10.53 18.75 3.00
CA ALA A 205 10.78 18.63 1.57
C ALA A 205 11.80 19.67 1.06
N GLY A 206 11.70 20.93 1.52
CA GLY A 206 12.63 21.99 1.16
C GLY A 206 14.02 21.83 1.75
N THR A 207 14.15 21.19 2.90
CA THR A 207 15.45 20.91 3.53
C THR A 207 16.12 19.70 2.89
N LEU A 208 15.39 18.64 2.58
CA LEU A 208 15.91 17.45 1.88
C LEU A 208 16.40 17.78 0.46
N SER A 209 15.75 18.73 -0.23
CA SER A 209 16.19 19.17 -1.57
C SER A 209 17.47 20.02 -1.56
N ARG A 210 17.91 20.50 -0.41
CA ARG A 210 19.11 21.37 -0.26
C ARG A 210 20.35 20.62 0.25
N ILE A 211 20.26 19.34 0.59
CA ILE A 211 21.40 18.59 1.13
C ILE A 211 22.07 17.82 -0.01
N PRO A 212 23.30 18.18 -0.43
CA PRO A 212 24.09 17.35 -1.32
C PRO A 212 24.53 16.09 -0.55
N MET A 213 24.23 14.94 -1.13
CA MET A 213 24.71 13.58 -0.77
C MET A 213 25.47 13.48 0.56
N ILE A 214 24.79 13.19 1.65
CA ILE A 214 25.40 12.99 2.97
C ILE A 214 25.08 11.57 3.46
N GLY A 215 26.14 10.88 3.94
CA GLY A 215 26.17 9.47 4.28
C GLY A 215 25.19 8.98 5.36
N SER A 216 25.14 7.66 5.50
CA SER A 216 24.20 6.83 6.26
C SER A 216 23.92 7.23 7.72
N ASP A 217 24.83 7.94 8.38
CA ASP A 217 24.68 8.30 9.80
C ASP A 217 23.72 9.48 10.05
N LEU A 218 23.53 10.36 9.06
CA LEU A 218 22.57 11.48 9.17
C LEU A 218 21.14 11.04 8.96
N VAL A 219 20.90 9.99 8.17
CA VAL A 219 19.56 9.43 7.97
C VAL A 219 19.00 8.88 9.29
N GLY A 220 19.84 8.22 10.10
CA GLY A 220 19.46 7.74 11.42
C GLY A 220 19.09 8.88 12.40
N THR A 221 19.82 10.00 12.35
CA THR A 221 19.55 11.18 13.20
C THR A 221 18.32 11.93 12.72
N LEU A 222 18.12 12.08 11.41
CA LEU A 222 16.93 12.70 10.82
C LEU A 222 15.65 11.90 11.10
N LEU A 223 15.72 10.56 11.07
CA LEU A 223 14.58 9.71 11.43
C LEU A 223 14.22 9.83 12.91
N ARG A 224 15.21 9.91 13.82
CA ARG A 224 14.98 10.15 15.25
C ARG A 224 14.36 11.53 15.50
N THR A 225 14.89 12.58 14.86
CA THR A 225 14.36 13.95 14.96
C THR A 225 12.95 14.06 14.38
N LYS A 226 12.66 13.39 13.26
CA LYS A 226 11.33 13.31 12.65
C LYS A 226 10.32 12.69 13.60
N ASN A 227 10.67 11.59 14.27
CA ASN A 227 9.79 10.93 15.23
C ASN A 227 9.55 11.79 16.47
N SER A 228 10.58 12.46 17.01
CA SER A 228 10.44 13.35 18.16
C SER A 228 9.57 14.59 17.87
N ILE A 229 9.72 15.18 16.68
CA ILE A 229 8.87 16.33 16.25
C ILE A 229 7.42 15.88 16.02
N LYS A 230 7.24 14.67 15.51
CA LYS A 230 5.92 14.08 15.28
C LYS A 230 5.16 13.85 16.60
N GLN A 231 5.85 13.36 17.63
CA GLN A 231 5.30 13.17 18.98
C GLN A 231 4.94 14.49 19.67
N LEU A 232 5.67 15.57 19.39
CA LEU A 232 5.43 16.88 19.98
C LEU A 232 4.22 17.63 19.36
N LEU A 233 3.94 17.38 18.08
CA LEU A 233 2.95 18.13 17.30
C LEU A 233 1.58 17.46 17.22
N ILE A 234 1.47 16.16 17.51
CA ILE A 234 0.22 15.43 17.37
C ILE A 234 -0.05 14.62 18.65
N PRO A 235 -0.73 15.23 19.64
CA PRO A 235 -1.13 14.50 20.85
C PRO A 235 -2.12 13.38 20.49
N GLY A 236 -1.81 12.14 20.86
CA GLY A 236 -2.71 11.00 20.70
C GLY A 236 -2.67 10.34 19.33
N MET A 237 -1.49 10.21 18.72
CA MET A 237 -1.34 9.43 17.48
C MET A 237 -1.71 7.97 17.68
N TRP A 238 -2.63 7.49 16.84
CA TRP A 238 -3.07 6.10 16.78
C TRP A 238 -2.11 5.21 15.97
N PHE A 239 -1.10 5.82 15.34
CA PHE A 239 -0.14 5.17 14.45
C PHE A 239 1.30 5.49 14.87
N GLU A 240 1.79 4.81 15.88
CA GLU A 240 3.21 4.72 16.21
C GLU A 240 3.75 3.30 16.03
#